data_d79118afe2c6ee56886541ed10117a07
#
_entry.id   d79118afe2c6ee56886541ed10117a07
#
_cell.length_a   1.000
_cell.length_b   1.000
_cell.length_c   1.000
_cell.angle_alpha   90.00
_cell.angle_beta   90.00
_cell.angle_gamma   90.00
#
_symmetry.space_group_name_H-M   'P 1'
#
loop_
_entity.id
_entity.type
_entity.pdbx_description
1 polymer ?
#
loop_
_entity_poly.entity_id
_entity_poly.type
_entity_poly.pdbx_seq_one_letter_code
_entity_poly.pdbx_strand_id
1 'polypeptide(L)'
;MIFAAILLFALGFGWLVWVRLHTLLTYFQQEEYDAKRFAAAIFRVRLYDVKASLVLLVLLLIAVLSTGEPAVAGIFVVAVIVSGAVLAAIGWKERLYTYKKPLALTERARRIRNVAALISILSVLLASMGPIQALVAIQLPPLALILANGMLQPIQNRVNEAYIDEAKAKLARLDPIRIGITGSFGKTTTKHIFAEVLGVSGPVFYSRGSINTVLGLTRHIRERLQWSHRFFIAEMGAYGIGSVARLCKFVKPDYGIVTAIGDAHTERFGSVENIAKAKSELVEAVCANEGIAVVATQVMDYAPFRGLAERYPGQVVTVGPEQDADIRINSATLEDADWVIELEDRRVDGESFGTIRYELPLLGEHNITNSALAVAMAAVIDHTIAERIPLVTPDVEQVPHRLQKRESPGEALVLDDAYNANETGFRNAVAVAAELAKQRGGRAILVTPGVAELGMEHDRVHAKLGEYSAGLADIVYAVNPSRIASFTAALAQNGKPAHEVASFADARNALKTEAKPEDVILYANDLPDLLEEKRLL
;
A
#
# COMPACT_ATOMS: atom_id res chain seq x y z
N MET A 1 -14.52 -52.10 -4.03
CA MET A 1 -15.20 -50.99 -3.37
C MET A 1 -14.22 -50.05 -2.67
N ILE A 2 -13.33 -50.54 -1.79
CA ILE A 2 -12.36 -49.71 -1.04
C ILE A 2 -11.46 -48.85 -1.98
N PHE A 3 -10.89 -49.45 -3.03
CA PHE A 3 -10.06 -48.72 -3.98
C PHE A 3 -10.80 -47.56 -4.65
N ALA A 4 -12.05 -47.77 -5.09
CA ALA A 4 -12.87 -46.73 -5.67
C ALA A 4 -13.20 -45.61 -4.66
N ALA A 5 -13.43 -45.94 -3.40
CA ALA A 5 -13.65 -44.95 -2.33
C ALA A 5 -12.41 -44.10 -2.08
N ILE A 6 -11.23 -44.69 -2.01
CA ILE A 6 -9.96 -43.98 -1.86
C ILE A 6 -9.70 -43.06 -3.06
N LEU A 7 -9.99 -43.54 -4.27
CA LEU A 7 -9.84 -42.72 -5.50
C LEU A 7 -10.76 -41.49 -5.49
N LEU A 8 -12.03 -41.67 -5.13
CA LEU A 8 -13.00 -40.56 -5.02
C LEU A 8 -12.61 -39.58 -3.93
N PHE A 9 -12.13 -40.08 -2.77
CA PHE A 9 -11.57 -39.22 -1.73
C PHE A 9 -10.36 -38.43 -2.23
N ALA A 10 -9.40 -39.11 -2.86
CA ALA A 10 -8.19 -38.46 -3.40
C ALA A 10 -8.51 -37.36 -4.44
N LEU A 11 -9.52 -37.59 -5.28
CA LEU A 11 -9.98 -36.59 -6.23
C LEU A 11 -10.60 -35.37 -5.53
N GLY A 12 -11.46 -35.57 -4.53
CA GLY A 12 -12.06 -34.49 -3.74
C GLY A 12 -11.02 -33.71 -2.92
N PHE A 13 -10.12 -34.41 -2.27
CA PHE A 13 -9.01 -33.84 -1.53
C PHE A 13 -8.06 -33.06 -2.46
N GLY A 14 -7.67 -33.63 -3.60
CA GLY A 14 -6.81 -33.01 -4.59
C GLY A 14 -7.41 -31.75 -5.18
N TRP A 15 -8.73 -31.76 -5.45
CA TRP A 15 -9.46 -30.56 -5.87
C TRP A 15 -9.40 -29.46 -4.82
N LEU A 16 -9.66 -29.79 -3.54
CA LEU A 16 -9.54 -28.81 -2.46
C LEU A 16 -8.13 -28.25 -2.36
N VAL A 17 -7.10 -29.09 -2.39
CA VAL A 17 -5.69 -28.66 -2.35
C VAL A 17 -5.39 -27.70 -3.52
N TRP A 18 -5.85 -28.01 -4.73
CA TRP A 18 -5.69 -27.13 -5.89
C TRP A 18 -6.31 -25.75 -5.66
N VAL A 19 -7.52 -25.68 -5.13
CA VAL A 19 -8.21 -24.42 -4.83
C VAL A 19 -7.48 -23.68 -3.71
N ARG A 20 -7.03 -24.39 -2.66
CA ARG A 20 -6.24 -23.80 -1.56
C ARG A 20 -4.92 -23.22 -2.04
N LEU A 21 -4.23 -23.87 -2.97
CA LEU A 21 -3.03 -23.29 -3.59
C LEU A 21 -3.33 -21.95 -4.27
N HIS A 22 -4.47 -21.84 -4.93
CA HIS A 22 -4.86 -20.56 -5.57
C HIS A 22 -5.15 -19.48 -4.53
N THR A 23 -5.95 -19.78 -3.51
CA THR A 23 -6.25 -18.89 -2.38
C THR A 23 -4.96 -18.42 -1.68
N LEU A 24 -4.12 -19.35 -1.30
CA LEU A 24 -2.88 -19.06 -0.57
C LEU A 24 -1.87 -18.32 -1.43
N LEU A 25 -1.82 -18.59 -2.75
CA LEU A 25 -0.97 -17.86 -3.68
C LEU A 25 -1.43 -16.41 -3.83
N THR A 26 -2.75 -16.12 -3.75
CA THR A 26 -3.27 -14.76 -3.71
C THR A 26 -2.67 -13.99 -2.53
N TYR A 27 -2.73 -14.56 -1.33
CA TYR A 27 -2.14 -13.96 -0.14
C TYR A 27 -0.61 -13.89 -0.21
N PHE A 28 0.05 -14.92 -0.76
CA PHE A 28 1.51 -14.92 -0.94
C PHE A 28 1.96 -13.82 -1.91
N GLN A 29 1.15 -13.53 -2.94
CA GLN A 29 1.40 -12.42 -3.85
C GLN A 29 1.19 -11.06 -3.16
N GLN A 30 0.17 -10.92 -2.30
CA GLN A 30 -0.06 -9.71 -1.50
C GLN A 30 1.09 -9.44 -0.52
N GLU A 31 1.74 -10.50 0.00
CA GLU A 31 2.95 -10.43 0.81
C GLU A 31 4.24 -10.38 -0.04
N GLU A 32 4.15 -10.03 -1.33
CA GLU A 32 5.28 -9.84 -2.26
C GLU A 32 6.18 -11.09 -2.42
N TYR A 33 5.63 -12.28 -2.20
CA TYR A 33 6.34 -13.56 -2.19
C TYR A 33 7.44 -13.67 -1.11
N ASP A 34 7.33 -12.88 -0.03
CA ASP A 34 8.21 -13.01 1.13
C ASP A 34 7.75 -14.17 2.02
N ALA A 35 8.59 -15.18 2.15
CA ALA A 35 8.25 -16.41 2.89
C ALA A 35 8.06 -16.16 4.40
N LYS A 36 8.81 -15.23 5.00
CA LYS A 36 8.70 -14.92 6.45
C LYS A 36 7.41 -14.16 6.74
N ARG A 37 7.11 -13.15 5.92
CA ARG A 37 5.88 -12.35 6.03
C ARG A 37 4.65 -13.23 5.81
N PHE A 38 4.68 -14.09 4.78
CA PHE A 38 3.59 -15.02 4.50
C PHE A 38 3.39 -16.03 5.63
N ALA A 39 4.47 -16.61 6.17
CA ALA A 39 4.39 -17.52 7.33
C ALA A 39 3.77 -16.82 8.55
N ALA A 40 4.21 -15.59 8.87
CA ALA A 40 3.62 -14.79 9.94
C ALA A 40 2.13 -14.48 9.68
N ALA A 41 1.76 -14.17 8.43
CA ALA A 41 0.38 -13.91 8.04
C ALA A 41 -0.52 -15.16 8.22
N ILE A 42 -0.03 -16.36 7.92
CA ILE A 42 -0.78 -17.62 8.13
C ILE A 42 -1.25 -17.74 9.58
N PHE A 43 -0.37 -17.46 10.55
CA PHE A 43 -0.72 -17.54 11.98
C PHE A 43 -1.58 -16.35 12.44
N ARG A 44 -1.27 -15.15 12.00
CA ARG A 44 -1.98 -13.92 12.38
C ARG A 44 -3.45 -13.94 11.98
N VAL A 45 -3.75 -14.35 10.74
CA VAL A 45 -5.12 -14.37 10.18
C VAL A 45 -5.73 -15.77 10.09
N ARG A 46 -5.08 -16.77 10.71
CA ARG A 46 -5.57 -18.15 10.79
C ARG A 46 -5.85 -18.79 9.43
N LEU A 47 -4.91 -18.64 8.48
CA LEU A 47 -4.98 -19.26 7.15
C LEU A 47 -4.61 -20.75 7.17
N TYR A 48 -4.99 -21.48 8.19
CA TYR A 48 -4.89 -22.94 8.24
C TYR A 48 -6.27 -23.57 8.01
N ASP A 49 -6.29 -24.76 7.44
CA ASP A 49 -7.55 -25.36 7.00
C ASP A 49 -8.32 -25.99 8.16
N VAL A 50 -9.24 -25.22 8.75
CA VAL A 50 -10.09 -25.65 9.87
C VAL A 50 -11.26 -26.49 9.38
N LYS A 51 -11.93 -26.06 8.29
CA LYS A 51 -13.15 -26.72 7.79
C LYS A 51 -12.87 -28.14 7.31
N ALA A 52 -11.81 -28.31 6.50
CA ALA A 52 -11.42 -29.62 6.05
C ALA A 52 -10.90 -30.50 7.20
N SER A 53 -10.18 -29.91 8.17
CA SER A 53 -9.72 -30.65 9.37
C SER A 53 -10.88 -31.18 10.18
N LEU A 54 -11.98 -30.45 10.34
CA LEU A 54 -13.17 -30.95 11.03
C LEU A 54 -13.78 -32.15 10.30
N VAL A 55 -13.89 -32.13 8.96
CA VAL A 55 -14.36 -33.24 8.15
C VAL A 55 -13.47 -34.49 8.35
N LEU A 56 -12.14 -34.28 8.33
CA LEU A 56 -11.16 -35.35 8.49
C LEU A 56 -11.12 -35.90 9.92
N LEU A 57 -11.38 -35.08 10.94
CA LEU A 57 -11.55 -35.55 12.34
C LEU A 57 -12.77 -36.43 12.51
N VAL A 58 -13.89 -36.09 11.87
CA VAL A 58 -15.09 -36.94 11.86
C VAL A 58 -14.78 -38.28 11.17
N LEU A 59 -14.06 -38.23 10.03
CA LEU A 59 -13.64 -39.46 9.35
C LEU A 59 -12.71 -40.31 10.21
N LEU A 60 -11.79 -39.69 10.95
CA LEU A 60 -10.91 -40.38 11.89
C LEU A 60 -11.71 -41.05 13.02
N LEU A 61 -12.69 -40.36 13.59
CA LEU A 61 -13.56 -40.89 14.62
C LEU A 61 -14.32 -42.13 14.11
N ILE A 62 -14.90 -42.03 12.91
CA ILE A 62 -15.59 -43.18 12.27
C ILE A 62 -14.60 -44.33 12.03
N ALA A 63 -13.37 -44.05 11.59
CA ALA A 63 -12.34 -45.06 11.38
C ALA A 63 -12.01 -45.82 12.68
N VAL A 64 -11.84 -45.10 13.79
CA VAL A 64 -11.56 -45.68 15.11
C VAL A 64 -12.73 -46.53 15.60
N LEU A 65 -13.97 -46.04 15.45
CA LEU A 65 -15.17 -46.77 15.87
C LEU A 65 -15.45 -48.00 14.99
N SER A 66 -14.90 -48.06 13.78
CA SER A 66 -15.07 -49.13 12.82
C SER A 66 -14.05 -50.27 12.98
N THR A 67 -13.12 -50.17 13.92
CA THR A 67 -12.12 -51.22 14.17
C THR A 67 -12.76 -52.39 14.91
N GLY A 68 -12.78 -53.57 14.27
CA GLY A 68 -13.17 -54.83 14.90
C GLY A 68 -14.47 -55.49 14.42
N GLU A 69 -15.35 -54.82 13.70
CA GLU A 69 -16.63 -55.34 13.24
C GLU A 69 -16.78 -55.28 11.71
N PRO A 70 -16.89 -56.44 10.99
CA PRO A 70 -17.05 -56.45 9.51
C PRO A 70 -18.29 -55.70 9.00
N ALA A 71 -19.36 -55.66 9.78
CA ALA A 71 -20.59 -54.94 9.43
C ALA A 71 -20.38 -53.42 9.38
N VAL A 72 -19.41 -52.87 10.11
CA VAL A 72 -19.09 -51.45 10.21
C VAL A 72 -18.10 -51.02 9.12
N ALA A 73 -17.39 -51.93 8.48
CA ALA A 73 -16.46 -51.63 7.38
C ALA A 73 -17.17 -50.96 6.19
N GLY A 74 -18.44 -51.30 5.93
CA GLY A 74 -19.26 -50.64 4.92
C GLY A 74 -19.54 -49.16 5.24
N ILE A 75 -19.75 -48.83 6.52
CA ILE A 75 -19.98 -47.44 6.98
C ILE A 75 -18.71 -46.62 6.76
N PHE A 76 -17.53 -47.18 7.06
CA PHE A 76 -16.26 -46.46 6.81
C PHE A 76 -16.04 -46.17 5.32
N VAL A 77 -16.32 -47.10 4.43
CA VAL A 77 -16.22 -46.89 2.96
C VAL A 77 -17.13 -45.75 2.52
N VAL A 78 -18.37 -45.72 3.00
CA VAL A 78 -19.29 -44.60 2.70
C VAL A 78 -18.77 -43.28 3.28
N ALA A 79 -18.26 -43.29 4.51
CA ALA A 79 -17.70 -42.11 5.15
C ALA A 79 -16.50 -41.55 4.37
N VAL A 80 -15.63 -42.39 3.81
CA VAL A 80 -14.51 -41.96 2.94
C VAL A 80 -15.04 -41.26 1.68
N ILE A 81 -16.06 -41.82 1.01
CA ILE A 81 -16.64 -41.21 -0.19
C ILE A 81 -17.31 -39.85 0.13
N VAL A 82 -18.11 -39.82 1.20
CA VAL A 82 -18.80 -38.60 1.65
C VAL A 82 -17.79 -37.54 2.04
N SER A 83 -16.74 -37.87 2.75
CA SER A 83 -15.68 -36.92 3.10
C SER A 83 -15.02 -36.34 1.86
N GLY A 84 -14.71 -37.14 0.84
CA GLY A 84 -14.19 -36.67 -0.43
C GLY A 84 -15.14 -35.68 -1.13
N ALA A 85 -16.44 -35.99 -1.16
CA ALA A 85 -17.46 -35.11 -1.73
C ALA A 85 -17.61 -33.79 -0.95
N VAL A 86 -17.58 -33.84 0.38
CA VAL A 86 -17.64 -32.64 1.24
C VAL A 86 -16.39 -31.74 1.04
N LEU A 87 -15.21 -32.36 0.97
CA LEU A 87 -13.97 -31.62 0.68
C LEU A 87 -14.04 -30.94 -0.71
N ALA A 88 -14.55 -31.64 -1.71
CA ALA A 88 -14.77 -31.06 -3.03
C ALA A 88 -15.76 -29.88 -2.99
N ALA A 89 -16.85 -29.98 -2.23
CA ALA A 89 -17.83 -28.93 -2.06
C ALA A 89 -17.25 -27.69 -1.33
N ILE A 90 -16.41 -27.91 -0.32
CA ILE A 90 -15.67 -26.83 0.36
C ILE A 90 -14.80 -26.08 -0.67
N GLY A 91 -14.03 -26.81 -1.49
CA GLY A 91 -13.21 -26.22 -2.55
C GLY A 91 -14.05 -25.46 -3.59
N TRP A 92 -15.21 -26.01 -3.99
CA TRP A 92 -16.10 -25.32 -4.91
C TRP A 92 -16.62 -24.00 -4.36
N LYS A 93 -17.07 -23.98 -3.10
CA LYS A 93 -17.51 -22.74 -2.44
C LYS A 93 -16.39 -21.73 -2.30
N GLU A 94 -15.18 -22.19 -2.00
CA GLU A 94 -13.98 -21.37 -1.90
C GLU A 94 -13.64 -20.67 -3.23
N ARG A 95 -13.76 -21.38 -4.35
CA ARG A 95 -13.51 -20.84 -5.70
C ARG A 95 -14.41 -19.66 -6.07
N LEU A 96 -15.60 -19.57 -5.47
CA LEU A 96 -16.60 -18.51 -5.74
C LEU A 96 -16.29 -17.22 -4.94
N TYR A 97 -15.28 -17.26 -4.07
CA TYR A 97 -14.91 -16.09 -3.28
C TYR A 97 -14.28 -14.99 -4.14
N THR A 98 -14.73 -13.75 -3.92
CA THR A 98 -14.24 -12.57 -4.64
C THR A 98 -13.25 -11.81 -3.77
N TYR A 99 -12.02 -11.66 -4.25
CA TYR A 99 -10.96 -10.91 -3.57
C TYR A 99 -11.01 -9.44 -3.98
N LYS A 100 -10.72 -8.51 -3.06
CA LYS A 100 -10.50 -7.09 -3.40
C LYS A 100 -9.31 -6.91 -4.34
N LYS A 101 -8.22 -7.67 -4.09
CA LYS A 101 -7.04 -7.76 -4.95
C LYS A 101 -6.92 -9.18 -5.48
N PRO A 102 -7.55 -9.50 -6.61
CA PRO A 102 -7.50 -10.85 -7.19
C PRO A 102 -6.07 -11.23 -7.60
N LEU A 103 -5.81 -12.54 -7.64
CA LEU A 103 -4.52 -13.06 -8.07
C LEU A 103 -4.19 -12.62 -9.50
N ALA A 104 -3.12 -11.84 -9.65
CA ALA A 104 -2.53 -11.59 -10.96
C ALA A 104 -1.67 -12.80 -11.37
N LEU A 105 -2.16 -13.62 -12.31
CA LEU A 105 -1.43 -14.80 -12.81
C LEU A 105 -0.26 -14.39 -13.71
N THR A 106 0.73 -13.72 -13.12
CA THR A 106 2.01 -13.43 -13.79
C THR A 106 2.78 -14.72 -14.10
N GLU A 107 3.77 -14.67 -14.98
CA GLU A 107 4.65 -15.82 -15.25
C GLU A 107 5.31 -16.38 -13.98
N ARG A 108 5.70 -15.50 -13.04
CA ARG A 108 6.20 -15.92 -11.73
C ARG A 108 5.15 -16.68 -10.93
N ALA A 109 3.95 -16.11 -10.80
CA ALA A 109 2.84 -16.73 -10.06
C ALA A 109 2.48 -18.10 -10.66
N ARG A 110 2.45 -18.20 -12.00
CA ARG A 110 2.16 -19.44 -12.71
C ARG A 110 3.22 -20.52 -12.44
N ARG A 111 4.51 -20.16 -12.49
CA ARG A 111 5.62 -21.09 -12.18
C ARG A 111 5.54 -21.58 -10.73
N ILE A 112 5.36 -20.67 -9.76
CA ILE A 112 5.24 -21.02 -8.34
C ILE A 112 4.05 -21.95 -8.14
N ARG A 113 2.87 -21.64 -8.70
CA ARG A 113 1.68 -22.48 -8.60
C ARG A 113 1.92 -23.88 -9.15
N ASN A 114 2.53 -23.98 -10.33
CA ASN A 114 2.74 -25.27 -11.00
C ASN A 114 3.73 -26.15 -10.21
N VAL A 115 4.81 -25.59 -9.70
CA VAL A 115 5.77 -26.33 -8.86
C VAL A 115 5.15 -26.68 -7.52
N ALA A 116 4.41 -25.78 -6.89
CA ALA A 116 3.69 -26.08 -5.64
C ALA A 116 2.61 -27.16 -5.83
N ALA A 117 1.91 -27.16 -6.98
CA ALA A 117 0.95 -28.21 -7.32
C ALA A 117 1.65 -29.59 -7.46
N LEU A 118 2.82 -29.62 -8.11
CA LEU A 118 3.62 -30.85 -8.22
C LEU A 118 4.07 -31.37 -6.84
N ILE A 119 4.55 -30.48 -5.96
CA ILE A 119 4.92 -30.83 -4.58
C ILE A 119 3.68 -31.33 -3.82
N SER A 120 2.51 -30.72 -4.06
CA SER A 120 1.27 -31.08 -3.37
C SER A 120 0.66 -32.42 -3.84
N ILE A 121 1.14 -33.04 -4.92
CA ILE A 121 0.81 -34.42 -5.27
C ILE A 121 1.19 -35.35 -4.11
N LEU A 122 2.33 -35.10 -3.48
CA LEU A 122 2.74 -35.84 -2.29
C LEU A 122 1.72 -35.71 -1.15
N SER A 123 1.10 -34.54 -0.97
CA SER A 123 0.04 -34.35 0.04
C SER A 123 -1.19 -35.22 -0.26
N VAL A 124 -1.58 -35.34 -1.55
CA VAL A 124 -2.71 -36.17 -1.98
C VAL A 124 -2.41 -37.66 -1.74
N LEU A 125 -1.19 -38.11 -2.08
CA LEU A 125 -0.74 -39.48 -1.83
C LEU A 125 -0.74 -39.80 -0.32
N LEU A 126 -0.18 -38.89 0.49
CA LEU A 126 -0.15 -39.01 1.94
C LEU A 126 -1.58 -39.07 2.52
N ALA A 127 -2.48 -38.21 2.07
CA ALA A 127 -3.88 -38.23 2.53
C ALA A 127 -4.62 -39.51 2.19
N SER A 128 -4.23 -40.20 1.11
CA SER A 128 -4.83 -41.48 0.67
C SER A 128 -4.41 -42.66 1.54
N MET A 129 -3.40 -42.50 2.42
CA MET A 129 -2.95 -43.55 3.32
C MET A 129 -3.83 -43.71 4.56
N GLY A 130 -4.55 -42.66 4.98
CA GLY A 130 -5.47 -42.69 6.10
C GLY A 130 -5.87 -41.32 6.64
N PRO A 131 -6.85 -41.27 7.58
CA PRO A 131 -7.38 -40.02 8.10
C PRO A 131 -6.36 -39.16 8.86
N ILE A 132 -5.44 -39.76 9.61
CA ILE A 132 -4.38 -39.03 10.33
C ILE A 132 -3.43 -38.36 9.33
N GLN A 133 -3.01 -39.11 8.31
CA GLN A 133 -2.15 -38.58 7.25
C GLN A 133 -2.86 -37.46 6.46
N ALA A 134 -4.17 -37.59 6.23
CA ALA A 134 -4.96 -36.58 5.58
C ALA A 134 -5.04 -35.26 6.40
N LEU A 135 -5.16 -35.35 7.73
CA LEU A 135 -5.12 -34.21 8.65
C LEU A 135 -3.80 -33.41 8.58
N VAL A 136 -2.68 -34.14 8.44
CA VAL A 136 -1.37 -33.49 8.24
C VAL A 136 -1.27 -32.92 6.83
N ALA A 137 -1.67 -33.70 5.83
CA ALA A 137 -1.53 -33.37 4.42
C ALA A 137 -2.28 -32.08 4.01
N ILE A 138 -3.46 -31.82 4.61
CA ILE A 138 -4.26 -30.62 4.28
C ILE A 138 -3.60 -29.33 4.75
N GLN A 139 -2.66 -29.39 5.70
CA GLN A 139 -1.93 -28.22 6.18
C GLN A 139 -0.62 -27.94 5.40
N LEU A 140 -0.25 -28.80 4.43
CA LEU A 140 1.00 -28.66 3.67
C LEU A 140 0.98 -27.66 2.51
N PRO A 141 -0.14 -27.25 1.89
CA PRO A 141 -0.15 -26.32 0.76
C PRO A 141 0.62 -25.00 0.98
N PRO A 142 0.58 -24.33 2.15
CA PRO A 142 1.38 -23.14 2.40
C PRO A 142 2.90 -23.42 2.30
N LEU A 143 3.33 -24.55 2.87
CA LEU A 143 4.73 -24.97 2.81
C LEU A 143 5.16 -25.29 1.37
N ALA A 144 4.28 -25.95 0.58
CA ALA A 144 4.54 -26.21 -0.84
C ALA A 144 4.78 -24.92 -1.64
N LEU A 145 4.03 -23.84 -1.37
CA LEU A 145 4.24 -22.53 -2.00
C LEU A 145 5.58 -21.90 -1.59
N ILE A 146 5.92 -21.94 -0.30
CA ILE A 146 7.21 -21.42 0.19
C ILE A 146 8.38 -22.18 -0.44
N LEU A 147 8.32 -23.51 -0.47
CA LEU A 147 9.35 -24.34 -1.08
C LEU A 147 9.46 -24.09 -2.59
N ALA A 148 8.32 -24.05 -3.30
CA ALA A 148 8.30 -23.76 -4.74
C ALA A 148 8.93 -22.39 -5.07
N ASN A 149 8.60 -21.34 -4.28
CA ASN A 149 9.22 -20.03 -4.44
C ASN A 149 10.73 -20.08 -4.19
N GLY A 150 11.17 -20.76 -3.13
CA GLY A 150 12.60 -20.92 -2.82
C GLY A 150 13.36 -21.66 -3.93
N MET A 151 12.80 -22.75 -4.46
CA MET A 151 13.40 -23.51 -5.57
C MET A 151 13.50 -22.69 -6.86
N LEU A 152 12.53 -21.81 -7.12
CA LEU A 152 12.48 -20.96 -8.33
C LEU A 152 13.29 -19.66 -8.17
N GLN A 153 13.70 -19.29 -6.95
CA GLN A 153 14.37 -18.03 -6.68
C GLN A 153 15.63 -17.78 -7.52
N PRO A 154 16.54 -18.76 -7.74
CA PRO A 154 17.72 -18.54 -8.57
C PRO A 154 17.37 -18.20 -10.03
N ILE A 155 16.36 -18.88 -10.59
CA ILE A 155 15.87 -18.62 -11.95
C ILE A 155 15.25 -17.23 -12.03
N GLN A 156 14.41 -16.89 -11.03
CA GLN A 156 13.74 -15.60 -10.98
C GLN A 156 14.75 -14.45 -10.85
N ASN A 157 15.81 -14.62 -10.06
CA ASN A 157 16.86 -13.61 -9.91
C ASN A 157 17.56 -13.33 -11.25
N ARG A 158 17.93 -14.36 -12.00
CA ARG A 158 18.53 -14.19 -13.34
C ARG A 158 17.61 -13.46 -14.31
N VAL A 159 16.33 -13.80 -14.33
CA VAL A 159 15.32 -13.12 -15.16
C VAL A 159 15.17 -11.65 -14.75
N ASN A 160 15.12 -11.39 -13.44
CA ASN A 160 15.02 -10.03 -12.92
C ASN A 160 16.27 -9.19 -13.26
N GLU A 161 17.48 -9.77 -13.13
CA GLU A 161 18.74 -9.11 -13.47
C GLU A 161 18.78 -8.75 -14.97
N ALA A 162 18.41 -9.66 -15.86
CA ALA A 162 18.33 -9.38 -17.28
C ALA A 162 17.36 -8.22 -17.60
N TYR A 163 16.20 -8.17 -16.95
CA TYR A 163 15.27 -7.06 -17.13
C TYR A 163 15.78 -5.73 -16.57
N ILE A 164 16.47 -5.76 -15.43
CA ILE A 164 17.10 -4.59 -14.83
C ILE A 164 18.19 -4.03 -15.77
N ASP A 165 19.00 -4.90 -16.34
CA ASP A 165 20.08 -4.48 -17.26
C ASP A 165 19.54 -3.94 -18.59
N GLU A 166 18.46 -4.52 -19.11
CA GLU A 166 17.74 -3.96 -20.26
C GLU A 166 17.17 -2.56 -19.96
N ALA A 167 16.57 -2.37 -18.76
CA ALA A 167 16.05 -1.07 -18.37
C ALA A 167 17.15 -0.02 -18.19
N LYS A 168 18.30 -0.40 -17.58
CA LYS A 168 19.47 0.48 -17.46
C LYS A 168 20.02 0.88 -18.82
N ALA A 169 20.16 -0.08 -19.74
CA ALA A 169 20.62 0.18 -21.10
C ALA A 169 19.66 1.14 -21.83
N LYS A 170 18.35 0.97 -21.64
CA LYS A 170 17.34 1.87 -22.20
C LYS A 170 17.43 3.28 -21.60
N LEU A 171 17.57 3.41 -20.27
CA LEU A 171 17.77 4.70 -19.60
C LEU A 171 19.03 5.41 -20.10
N ALA A 172 20.15 4.70 -20.19
CA ALA A 172 21.41 5.26 -20.68
C ALA A 172 21.33 5.69 -22.14
N ARG A 173 20.55 4.98 -22.97
CA ARG A 173 20.38 5.34 -24.39
C ARG A 173 19.45 6.53 -24.60
N LEU A 174 18.38 6.63 -23.82
CA LEU A 174 17.40 7.71 -23.94
C LEU A 174 17.83 8.99 -23.20
N ASP A 175 18.62 8.80 -22.16
CA ASP A 175 19.24 9.81 -21.30
C ASP A 175 18.31 10.98 -20.90
N PRO A 176 17.12 10.71 -20.34
CA PRO A 176 16.26 11.75 -19.81
C PRO A 176 16.89 12.35 -18.55
N ILE A 177 16.54 13.59 -18.23
CA ILE A 177 16.83 14.17 -16.91
C ILE A 177 16.06 13.35 -15.86
N ARG A 178 16.75 12.80 -14.86
CA ARG A 178 16.22 11.82 -13.90
C ARG A 178 16.04 12.46 -12.54
N ILE A 179 14.83 12.39 -12.01
CA ILE A 179 14.48 12.96 -10.72
C ILE A 179 13.98 11.86 -9.78
N GLY A 180 14.60 11.75 -8.61
CA GLY A 180 14.17 10.85 -7.54
C GLY A 180 13.26 11.58 -6.55
N ILE A 181 12.16 10.94 -6.10
CA ILE A 181 11.30 11.48 -5.05
C ILE A 181 11.17 10.46 -3.93
N THR A 182 11.54 10.84 -2.70
CA THR A 182 11.36 10.00 -1.50
C THR A 182 10.73 10.80 -0.36
N GLY A 183 10.34 10.10 0.71
CA GLY A 183 9.73 10.67 1.90
C GLY A 183 8.86 9.64 2.62
N SER A 184 8.48 9.89 3.86
CA SER A 184 7.50 9.07 4.58
C SER A 184 6.11 9.26 4.02
N PHE A 185 5.74 10.50 3.75
CA PHE A 185 4.43 10.92 3.24
C PHE A 185 4.60 11.84 2.03
N GLY A 186 3.54 12.11 1.28
CA GLY A 186 3.51 13.11 0.22
C GLY A 186 4.14 12.71 -1.12
N LYS A 187 4.98 11.67 -1.19
CA LYS A 187 5.70 11.25 -2.41
C LYS A 187 4.86 11.20 -3.68
N THR A 188 3.75 10.48 -3.62
CA THR A 188 2.88 10.27 -4.79
C THR A 188 2.21 11.57 -5.21
N THR A 189 1.72 12.36 -4.25
CA THR A 189 1.10 13.66 -4.51
C THR A 189 2.11 14.64 -5.09
N THR A 190 3.28 14.79 -4.44
CA THR A 190 4.38 15.63 -4.97
C THR A 190 4.78 15.21 -6.38
N LYS A 191 4.89 13.91 -6.65
CA LYS A 191 5.21 13.39 -7.99
C LYS A 191 4.17 13.81 -9.03
N HIS A 192 2.88 13.75 -8.72
CA HIS A 192 1.82 14.16 -9.65
C HIS A 192 1.85 15.65 -9.91
N ILE A 193 1.87 16.48 -8.85
CA ILE A 193 1.99 17.95 -9.00
C ILE A 193 3.25 18.28 -9.80
N PHE A 194 4.38 17.67 -9.47
CA PHE A 194 5.65 17.92 -10.13
C PHE A 194 5.64 17.53 -11.61
N ALA A 195 4.96 16.43 -11.96
CA ALA A 195 4.84 16.01 -13.35
C ALA A 195 4.03 17.01 -14.19
N GLU A 196 2.95 17.56 -13.65
CA GLU A 196 2.14 18.59 -14.30
C GLU A 196 2.93 19.90 -14.46
N VAL A 197 3.54 20.39 -13.38
CA VAL A 197 4.33 21.62 -13.38
C VAL A 197 5.55 21.50 -14.30
N LEU A 198 6.33 20.42 -14.21
CA LEU A 198 7.51 20.21 -15.05
C LEU A 198 7.13 19.96 -16.52
N GLY A 199 5.91 19.49 -16.77
CA GLY A 199 5.34 19.30 -18.10
C GLY A 199 5.35 20.56 -18.97
N VAL A 200 5.37 21.73 -18.35
CA VAL A 200 5.52 23.04 -19.02
C VAL A 200 6.87 23.16 -19.74
N SER A 201 7.93 22.55 -19.19
CA SER A 201 9.29 22.54 -19.77
C SER A 201 9.48 21.45 -20.83
N GLY A 202 8.67 20.41 -20.83
CA GLY A 202 8.74 19.32 -21.81
C GLY A 202 8.08 18.02 -21.35
N PRO A 203 8.01 17.02 -22.23
CA PRO A 203 7.34 15.77 -21.94
C PRO A 203 7.93 15.01 -20.75
N VAL A 204 7.08 14.65 -19.78
CA VAL A 204 7.44 13.99 -18.53
C VAL A 204 6.98 12.53 -18.56
N PHE A 205 7.88 11.62 -18.22
CA PHE A 205 7.54 10.25 -17.86
C PHE A 205 7.68 10.05 -16.35
N TYR A 206 6.66 9.52 -15.70
CA TYR A 206 6.69 9.24 -14.27
C TYR A 206 6.12 7.85 -13.93
N SER A 207 6.55 7.30 -12.80
CA SER A 207 6.04 6.01 -12.31
C SER A 207 4.56 6.13 -11.92
N ARG A 208 3.68 5.33 -12.55
CA ARG A 208 2.23 5.37 -12.28
C ARG A 208 1.91 4.80 -10.91
N GLY A 209 0.87 5.33 -10.29
CA GLY A 209 0.44 4.93 -8.95
C GLY A 209 1.60 5.06 -7.96
N SER A 210 1.75 4.10 -7.05
CA SER A 210 2.82 4.06 -6.05
C SER A 210 3.92 3.04 -6.41
N ILE A 211 4.24 2.90 -7.70
CA ILE A 211 5.35 2.05 -8.15
C ILE A 211 6.67 2.74 -7.78
N ASN A 212 7.36 2.17 -6.80
CA ASN A 212 8.53 2.77 -6.13
C ASN A 212 9.61 1.73 -5.77
N THR A 213 9.61 0.56 -6.44
CA THR A 213 10.62 -0.50 -6.28
C THR A 213 11.43 -0.67 -7.56
N VAL A 214 12.65 -1.22 -7.46
CA VAL A 214 13.53 -1.45 -8.62
C VAL A 214 12.81 -2.23 -9.72
N LEU A 215 12.16 -3.35 -9.40
CA LEU A 215 11.46 -4.17 -10.41
C LEU A 215 10.21 -3.47 -10.97
N GLY A 216 9.51 -2.71 -10.16
CA GLY A 216 8.37 -1.90 -10.61
C GLY A 216 8.81 -0.84 -11.61
N LEU A 217 9.87 -0.08 -11.30
CA LEU A 217 10.45 0.92 -12.20
C LEU A 217 11.04 0.26 -13.46
N THR A 218 11.74 -0.88 -13.32
CA THR A 218 12.25 -1.66 -14.45
C THR A 218 11.16 -1.95 -15.48
N ARG A 219 10.01 -2.44 -15.01
CA ARG A 219 8.88 -2.72 -15.89
C ARG A 219 8.39 -1.47 -16.60
N HIS A 220 8.20 -0.36 -15.86
CA HIS A 220 7.71 0.89 -16.43
C HIS A 220 8.67 1.48 -17.47
N ILE A 221 9.96 1.48 -17.18
CA ILE A 221 11.00 1.94 -18.12
C ILE A 221 10.98 1.11 -19.41
N ARG A 222 10.96 -0.22 -19.29
CA ARG A 222 10.97 -1.12 -20.45
C ARG A 222 9.73 -0.92 -21.33
N GLU A 223 8.54 -0.87 -20.71
CA GLU A 223 7.26 -0.85 -21.43
C GLU A 223 6.88 0.53 -21.95
N ARG A 224 7.25 1.62 -21.27
CA ARG A 224 6.62 2.94 -21.47
C ARG A 224 7.54 4.12 -21.71
N LEU A 225 8.79 4.09 -21.22
CA LEU A 225 9.73 5.18 -21.48
C LEU A 225 10.02 5.25 -22.99
N GLN A 226 9.94 6.46 -23.58
CA GLN A 226 10.11 6.71 -25.02
C GLN A 226 11.11 7.86 -25.27
N TRP A 227 11.56 7.99 -26.50
CA TRP A 227 12.46 9.05 -26.95
C TRP A 227 11.91 10.47 -26.78
N SER A 228 10.58 10.63 -26.77
CA SER A 228 9.92 11.92 -26.57
C SER A 228 10.04 12.44 -25.15
N HIS A 229 10.30 11.59 -24.16
CA HIS A 229 10.36 12.01 -22.77
C HIS A 229 11.68 12.70 -22.45
N ARG A 230 11.60 13.98 -22.11
CA ARG A 230 12.73 14.79 -21.64
C ARG A 230 13.06 14.52 -20.17
N PHE A 231 12.05 14.22 -19.36
CA PHE A 231 12.17 14.01 -17.93
C PHE A 231 11.68 12.62 -17.52
N PHE A 232 12.34 12.06 -16.51
CA PHE A 232 11.90 10.83 -15.84
C PHE A 232 11.84 11.02 -14.34
N ILE A 233 10.63 10.98 -13.77
CA ILE A 233 10.38 11.10 -12.32
C ILE A 233 10.18 9.71 -11.73
N ALA A 234 11.07 9.30 -10.82
CA ALA A 234 11.04 8.02 -10.13
C ALA A 234 10.63 8.20 -8.66
N GLU A 235 9.47 7.67 -8.28
CA GLU A 235 9.13 7.54 -6.86
C GLU A 235 10.00 6.44 -6.23
N MET A 236 10.66 6.73 -5.10
CA MET A 236 11.61 5.86 -4.43
C MET A 236 11.11 5.42 -3.06
N GLY A 237 10.65 4.18 -2.95
CA GLY A 237 10.21 3.56 -1.70
C GLY A 237 11.39 3.12 -0.84
N ALA A 238 11.27 3.31 0.46
CA ALA A 238 12.24 2.82 1.43
C ALA A 238 11.60 1.76 2.32
N TYR A 239 12.24 0.59 2.41
CA TYR A 239 11.82 -0.54 3.23
C TYR A 239 12.87 -0.93 4.29
N GLY A 240 13.97 -0.19 4.36
CA GLY A 240 15.12 -0.32 5.25
C GLY A 240 16.29 0.51 4.71
N ILE A 241 17.34 0.65 5.52
CA ILE A 241 18.59 1.31 5.12
C ILE A 241 19.18 0.57 3.90
N GLY A 242 19.68 1.31 2.91
CA GLY A 242 20.16 0.79 1.62
C GLY A 242 19.08 0.60 0.55
N SER A 243 17.80 0.81 0.89
CA SER A 243 16.71 0.65 -0.09
C SER A 243 16.71 1.77 -1.13
N VAL A 244 16.84 3.02 -0.71
CA VAL A 244 16.89 4.18 -1.60
C VAL A 244 18.21 4.22 -2.35
N ALA A 245 19.34 3.91 -1.70
CA ALA A 245 20.65 3.80 -2.35
C ALA A 245 20.63 2.80 -3.52
N ARG A 246 19.91 1.67 -3.37
CA ARG A 246 19.74 0.67 -4.44
C ARG A 246 18.94 1.23 -5.62
N LEU A 247 17.89 2.02 -5.35
CA LEU A 247 17.11 2.71 -6.37
C LEU A 247 17.94 3.80 -7.06
N CYS A 248 18.76 4.54 -6.31
CA CYS A 248 19.67 5.54 -6.86
C CYS A 248 20.75 4.91 -7.77
N LYS A 249 21.31 3.75 -7.39
CA LYS A 249 22.23 3.00 -8.27
C LYS A 249 21.57 2.54 -9.58
N PHE A 250 20.27 2.28 -9.55
CA PHE A 250 19.50 1.87 -10.72
C PHE A 250 19.10 3.05 -11.61
N VAL A 251 18.52 4.11 -11.02
CA VAL A 251 17.99 5.29 -11.75
C VAL A 251 19.09 6.29 -12.07
N LYS A 252 20.07 6.48 -11.18
CA LYS A 252 21.10 7.53 -11.21
C LYS A 252 20.45 8.92 -11.33
N PRO A 253 19.72 9.37 -10.30
CA PRO A 253 18.99 10.64 -10.35
C PRO A 253 19.97 11.83 -10.43
N ASP A 254 19.62 12.79 -11.29
CA ASP A 254 20.32 14.07 -11.44
C ASP A 254 19.80 15.08 -10.41
N TYR A 255 18.51 14.95 -10.00
CA TYR A 255 17.83 15.77 -9.00
C TYR A 255 17.08 14.89 -7.99
N GLY A 256 16.84 15.42 -6.78
CA GLY A 256 16.14 14.71 -5.74
C GLY A 256 15.14 15.54 -4.96
N ILE A 257 13.99 14.99 -4.61
CA ILE A 257 13.02 15.62 -3.70
C ILE A 257 12.85 14.74 -2.46
N VAL A 258 12.95 15.34 -1.26
CA VAL A 258 12.59 14.68 0.00
C VAL A 258 11.42 15.41 0.62
N THR A 259 10.26 14.74 0.70
CA THR A 259 9.01 15.39 1.12
C THR A 259 8.91 15.55 2.63
N ALA A 260 8.88 14.46 3.37
CA ALA A 260 8.71 14.48 4.82
C ALA A 260 9.35 13.26 5.48
N ILE A 261 9.78 13.39 6.72
CA ILE A 261 10.16 12.29 7.60
C ILE A 261 9.11 12.15 8.70
N GLY A 262 8.72 10.92 8.99
CA GLY A 262 7.78 10.59 10.06
C GLY A 262 7.76 9.09 10.31
N ASP A 263 6.88 8.65 11.19
CA ASP A 263 6.79 7.31 11.76
C ASP A 263 6.21 6.22 10.83
N ALA A 264 5.96 6.54 9.55
CA ALA A 264 5.50 5.55 8.58
C ALA A 264 6.49 4.37 8.46
N HIS A 265 5.97 3.15 8.58
CA HIS A 265 6.77 1.91 8.51
C HIS A 265 7.78 1.72 9.66
N THR A 266 7.57 2.33 10.83
CA THR A 266 8.45 2.22 12.00
C THR A 266 8.68 0.75 12.41
N GLU A 267 7.67 -0.12 12.24
CA GLU A 267 7.82 -1.57 12.48
C GLU A 267 8.97 -2.19 11.67
N ARG A 268 9.24 -1.68 10.46
CA ARG A 268 10.31 -2.20 9.59
C ARG A 268 11.66 -1.54 9.84
N PHE A 269 11.65 -0.26 10.21
CA PHE A 269 12.87 0.54 10.38
C PHE A 269 13.40 0.53 11.82
N GLY A 270 12.56 0.21 12.79
CA GLY A 270 12.87 0.23 14.20
C GLY A 270 12.86 1.62 14.84
N SER A 271 13.23 2.69 14.11
CA SER A 271 13.17 4.07 14.58
C SER A 271 12.99 5.08 13.45
N VAL A 272 12.58 6.31 13.79
CA VAL A 272 12.43 7.42 12.84
C VAL A 272 13.80 7.89 12.31
N GLU A 273 14.84 7.80 13.11
CA GLU A 273 16.23 8.11 12.72
C GLU A 273 16.71 7.18 11.61
N ASN A 274 16.36 5.89 11.66
CA ASN A 274 16.67 4.94 10.61
C ASN A 274 15.88 5.24 9.33
N ILE A 275 14.64 5.74 9.46
CA ILE A 275 13.84 6.23 8.34
C ILE A 275 14.52 7.43 7.70
N ALA A 276 14.94 8.42 8.49
CA ALA A 276 15.68 9.59 8.03
C ALA A 276 16.98 9.19 7.33
N LYS A 277 17.76 8.27 7.92
CA LYS A 277 18.98 7.74 7.30
C LYS A 277 18.75 7.04 5.97
N ALA A 278 17.69 6.24 5.84
CA ALA A 278 17.39 5.57 4.58
C ALA A 278 16.95 6.55 3.48
N LYS A 279 16.28 7.65 3.84
CA LYS A 279 15.81 8.64 2.87
C LYS A 279 16.88 9.65 2.50
N SER A 280 17.82 9.95 3.40
CA SER A 280 18.97 10.80 3.09
C SER A 280 19.91 10.17 2.05
N GLU A 281 19.82 8.86 1.81
CA GLU A 281 20.52 8.16 0.71
C GLU A 281 20.23 8.77 -0.68
N LEU A 282 19.05 9.35 -0.89
CA LEU A 282 18.74 10.06 -2.14
C LEU A 282 19.56 11.35 -2.25
N VAL A 283 19.57 12.16 -1.18
CA VAL A 283 20.33 13.42 -1.14
C VAL A 283 21.81 13.15 -1.36
N GLU A 284 22.36 12.16 -0.64
CA GLU A 284 23.77 11.77 -0.80
C GLU A 284 24.08 11.34 -2.25
N ALA A 285 23.22 10.53 -2.87
CA ALA A 285 23.44 10.05 -4.23
C ALA A 285 23.36 11.17 -5.27
N VAL A 286 22.45 12.12 -5.11
CA VAL A 286 22.26 13.27 -6.01
C VAL A 286 23.43 14.24 -5.86
N CYS A 287 23.75 14.67 -4.64
CA CYS A 287 24.82 15.64 -4.40
C CYS A 287 26.22 15.07 -4.72
N ALA A 288 26.46 13.78 -4.52
CA ALA A 288 27.69 13.13 -4.94
C ALA A 288 27.89 13.11 -6.49
N ASN A 289 26.82 13.31 -7.25
CA ASN A 289 26.84 13.45 -8.71
C ASN A 289 26.66 14.92 -9.16
N GLU A 290 26.99 15.88 -8.29
CA GLU A 290 26.90 17.32 -8.56
C GLU A 290 25.47 17.84 -8.86
N GLY A 291 24.46 17.05 -8.48
CA GLY A 291 23.05 17.40 -8.61
C GLY A 291 22.52 18.23 -7.44
N ILE A 292 21.25 18.63 -7.53
CA ILE A 292 20.56 19.42 -6.48
C ILE A 292 19.43 18.58 -5.88
N ALA A 293 19.37 18.60 -4.54
CA ALA A 293 18.28 17.99 -3.76
C ALA A 293 17.44 19.09 -3.11
N VAL A 294 16.14 19.12 -3.41
CA VAL A 294 15.16 20.00 -2.77
C VAL A 294 14.48 19.22 -1.64
N VAL A 295 14.51 19.75 -0.43
CA VAL A 295 14.03 19.06 0.76
C VAL A 295 13.11 19.95 1.59
N ALA A 296 12.08 19.37 2.22
CA ALA A 296 11.27 20.13 3.18
C ALA A 296 12.12 20.51 4.40
N THR A 297 11.97 21.74 4.91
CA THR A 297 12.73 22.25 6.07
C THR A 297 12.68 21.30 7.26
N GLN A 298 11.53 20.68 7.55
CA GLN A 298 11.38 19.72 8.66
C GLN A 298 12.35 18.53 8.60
N VAL A 299 12.90 18.16 7.43
CA VAL A 299 13.84 17.04 7.38
C VAL A 299 15.21 17.42 7.96
N MET A 300 15.49 18.71 8.08
CA MET A 300 16.69 19.23 8.69
C MET A 300 16.75 19.03 10.22
N ASP A 301 15.63 18.64 10.84
CA ASP A 301 15.61 18.19 12.23
C ASP A 301 16.45 16.91 12.45
N TYR A 302 16.73 16.18 11.39
CA TYR A 302 17.46 14.92 11.44
C TYR A 302 18.93 15.08 11.04
N ALA A 303 19.82 14.58 11.88
CA ALA A 303 21.29 14.69 11.70
C ALA A 303 21.81 14.23 10.32
N PRO A 304 21.31 13.16 9.67
CA PRO A 304 21.77 12.76 8.36
C PRO A 304 21.62 13.86 7.28
N PHE A 305 20.54 14.64 7.32
CA PHE A 305 20.30 15.71 6.34
C PHE A 305 21.17 16.94 6.62
N ARG A 306 21.33 17.34 7.90
CA ARG A 306 22.25 18.42 8.28
C ARG A 306 23.69 18.12 7.85
N GLY A 307 24.17 16.91 8.13
CA GLY A 307 25.52 16.51 7.73
C GLY A 307 25.73 16.49 6.22
N LEU A 308 24.68 16.22 5.42
CA LEU A 308 24.76 16.30 3.96
C LEU A 308 24.74 17.76 3.47
N ALA A 309 23.94 18.64 4.07
CA ALA A 309 23.95 20.06 3.73
C ALA A 309 25.30 20.72 4.04
N GLU A 310 25.92 20.37 5.16
CA GLU A 310 27.27 20.83 5.50
C GLU A 310 28.33 20.30 4.53
N ARG A 311 28.19 19.04 4.08
CA ARG A 311 29.14 18.38 3.18
C ARG A 311 29.01 18.87 1.72
N TYR A 312 27.80 19.24 1.30
CA TYR A 312 27.47 19.62 -0.06
C TYR A 312 26.78 21.02 -0.06
N PRO A 313 27.52 22.09 0.29
CA PRO A 313 26.93 23.42 0.37
C PRO A 313 26.38 23.89 -0.98
N GLY A 314 25.17 24.46 -0.97
CA GLY A 314 24.45 24.91 -2.15
C GLY A 314 23.76 23.82 -2.98
N GLN A 315 24.00 22.53 -2.71
CA GLN A 315 23.33 21.43 -3.42
C GLN A 315 22.10 20.87 -2.66
N VAL A 316 21.97 21.17 -1.39
CA VAL A 316 20.77 20.86 -0.59
C VAL A 316 19.98 22.15 -0.41
N VAL A 317 18.83 22.24 -1.06
CA VAL A 317 17.95 23.41 -1.07
C VAL A 317 16.73 23.11 -0.20
N THR A 318 16.51 23.93 0.83
CA THR A 318 15.41 23.79 1.78
C THR A 318 14.16 24.54 1.33
N VAL A 319 12.97 23.95 1.51
CA VAL A 319 11.68 24.55 1.20
C VAL A 319 10.76 24.45 2.41
N GLY A 320 10.24 25.57 2.88
CA GLY A 320 9.33 25.62 4.01
C GLY A 320 8.91 27.03 4.42
N PRO A 321 8.08 27.15 5.48
CA PRO A 321 7.64 28.43 6.00
C PRO A 321 8.69 29.13 6.89
N GLU A 322 9.76 28.44 7.28
CA GLU A 322 10.78 28.91 8.19
C GLU A 322 11.58 30.08 7.59
N GLN A 323 12.07 30.97 8.48
CA GLN A 323 12.78 32.19 8.08
C GLN A 323 14.13 31.94 7.39
N ASP A 324 14.74 30.82 7.66
CA ASP A 324 16.04 30.36 7.15
C ASP A 324 15.93 29.40 5.97
N ALA A 325 14.71 29.16 5.46
CA ALA A 325 14.53 28.35 4.25
C ALA A 325 15.12 29.05 3.03
N ASP A 326 15.82 28.30 2.17
CA ASP A 326 16.37 28.77 0.90
C ASP A 326 15.26 29.20 -0.07
N ILE A 327 14.16 28.45 -0.10
CA ILE A 327 12.92 28.80 -0.80
C ILE A 327 11.81 28.82 0.25
N ARG A 328 11.31 30.01 0.50
CA ARG A 328 10.35 30.24 1.56
C ARG A 328 8.91 30.19 1.08
N ILE A 329 8.04 29.54 1.85
CA ILE A 329 6.58 29.66 1.73
C ILE A 329 6.18 30.93 2.51
N ASN A 330 6.02 32.06 1.80
CA ASN A 330 5.68 33.35 2.41
C ASN A 330 4.25 33.38 2.92
N SER A 331 3.32 32.80 2.15
CA SER A 331 1.91 32.70 2.52
C SER A 331 1.26 31.48 1.88
N ALA A 332 0.22 30.96 2.56
CA ALA A 332 -0.69 29.97 2.04
C ALA A 332 -2.08 30.28 2.61
N THR A 333 -3.01 30.69 1.77
CA THR A 333 -4.40 31.03 2.14
C THR A 333 -5.38 30.18 1.37
N LEU A 334 -6.45 29.76 2.03
CA LEU A 334 -7.52 28.97 1.41
C LEU A 334 -8.58 29.94 0.87
N GLU A 335 -8.70 30.07 -0.44
CA GLU A 335 -9.66 30.93 -1.15
C GLU A 335 -10.54 30.04 -2.05
N ASP A 336 -11.87 30.09 -1.88
CA ASP A 336 -12.83 29.30 -2.68
C ASP A 336 -12.50 27.79 -2.79
N ALA A 337 -12.03 27.19 -1.68
CA ALA A 337 -11.60 25.79 -1.56
C ALA A 337 -10.29 25.41 -2.30
N ASP A 338 -9.54 26.40 -2.82
CA ASP A 338 -8.21 26.24 -3.39
C ASP A 338 -7.16 26.96 -2.54
N TRP A 339 -5.97 26.41 -2.47
CA TRP A 339 -4.84 27.07 -1.80
C TRP A 339 -4.21 28.09 -2.73
N VAL A 340 -4.08 29.33 -2.27
CA VAL A 340 -3.24 30.37 -2.90
C VAL A 340 -1.92 30.42 -2.15
N ILE A 341 -0.84 30.03 -2.82
CA ILE A 341 0.49 29.85 -2.22
C ILE A 341 1.48 30.81 -2.86
N GLU A 342 2.33 31.44 -2.04
CA GLU A 342 3.42 32.30 -2.50
C GLU A 342 4.76 31.74 -2.04
N LEU A 343 5.66 31.48 -2.98
CA LEU A 343 7.04 31.04 -2.77
C LEU A 343 8.02 32.17 -3.13
N GLU A 344 9.04 32.35 -2.31
CA GLU A 344 10.14 33.27 -2.53
C GLU A 344 11.47 32.50 -2.55
N ASP A 345 12.20 32.59 -3.64
CA ASP A 345 13.54 32.02 -3.78
C ASP A 345 14.58 33.00 -3.26
N ARG A 346 15.23 32.65 -2.16
CA ARG A 346 16.22 33.47 -1.44
C ARG A 346 17.66 33.09 -1.69
N ARG A 347 17.89 32.12 -2.58
CA ARG A 347 19.23 31.67 -2.91
C ARG A 347 20.01 32.83 -3.56
N VAL A 348 21.23 33.04 -3.06
CA VAL A 348 22.10 34.13 -3.52
C VAL A 348 22.97 33.65 -4.68
N ASP A 349 23.38 32.38 -4.65
CA ASP A 349 24.26 31.78 -5.63
C ASP A 349 23.45 30.90 -6.59
N GLY A 350 23.16 31.44 -7.76
CA GLY A 350 22.44 30.68 -8.78
C GLY A 350 21.35 31.45 -9.48
N GLU A 351 20.64 30.79 -10.35
CA GLU A 351 19.50 31.35 -11.09
C GLU A 351 18.26 31.32 -10.20
N SER A 352 18.08 32.37 -9.36
CA SER A 352 16.88 32.53 -8.56
C SER A 352 15.68 32.82 -9.48
N PHE A 353 14.56 32.12 -9.21
CA PHE A 353 13.30 32.38 -9.93
C PHE A 353 12.51 33.56 -9.33
N GLY A 354 12.98 34.17 -8.23
CA GLY A 354 12.27 35.27 -7.55
C GLY A 354 11.05 34.79 -6.78
N THR A 355 9.88 35.39 -7.03
CA THR A 355 8.63 35.02 -6.36
C THR A 355 7.66 34.36 -7.33
N ILE A 356 7.05 33.25 -6.92
CA ILE A 356 5.97 32.58 -7.65
C ILE A 356 4.74 32.53 -6.76
N ARG A 357 3.61 33.06 -7.27
CA ARG A 357 2.29 32.92 -6.64
C ARG A 357 1.43 32.03 -7.51
N TYR A 358 0.85 30.95 -6.94
CA TYR A 358 0.07 29.97 -7.68
C TYR A 358 -1.11 29.45 -6.86
N GLU A 359 -2.11 28.91 -7.57
CA GLU A 359 -3.28 28.25 -6.99
C GLU A 359 -3.11 26.73 -7.03
N LEU A 360 -3.67 26.03 -6.03
CA LEU A 360 -3.61 24.56 -5.91
C LEU A 360 -4.96 24.01 -5.50
N PRO A 361 -5.67 23.22 -6.37
CA PRO A 361 -6.99 22.67 -6.09
C PRO A 361 -6.97 21.36 -5.31
N LEU A 362 -6.01 21.17 -4.40
CA LEU A 362 -5.84 19.96 -3.61
C LEU A 362 -6.10 20.23 -2.14
N LEU A 363 -7.05 19.49 -1.55
CA LEU A 363 -7.39 19.62 -0.14
C LEU A 363 -6.27 19.14 0.78
N GLY A 364 -6.20 19.73 2.00
CA GLY A 364 -5.27 19.38 3.07
C GLY A 364 -4.00 20.22 3.09
N GLU A 365 -3.66 20.77 4.27
CA GLU A 365 -2.50 21.66 4.49
C GLU A 365 -1.17 21.02 4.09
N HIS A 366 -1.04 19.68 4.22
CA HIS A 366 0.18 18.97 3.80
C HIS A 366 0.48 19.13 2.30
N ASN A 367 -0.53 19.46 1.49
CA ASN A 367 -0.34 19.70 0.06
C ASN A 367 0.29 21.06 -0.24
N ILE A 368 0.28 22.00 0.70
CA ILE A 368 1.04 23.24 0.60
C ILE A 368 2.54 22.92 0.44
N THR A 369 3.10 22.15 1.38
CA THR A 369 4.51 21.74 1.31
C THR A 369 4.79 20.81 0.12
N ASN A 370 3.89 19.86 -0.19
CA ASN A 370 4.06 18.96 -1.34
C ASN A 370 4.14 19.72 -2.66
N SER A 371 3.29 20.73 -2.86
CA SER A 371 3.30 21.56 -4.06
C SER A 371 4.47 22.53 -4.07
N ALA A 372 4.81 23.11 -2.92
CA ALA A 372 5.97 24.00 -2.82
C ALA A 372 7.27 23.28 -3.22
N LEU A 373 7.48 22.04 -2.78
CA LEU A 373 8.61 21.21 -3.20
C LEU A 373 8.60 20.91 -4.71
N ALA A 374 7.42 20.63 -5.26
CA ALA A 374 7.25 20.35 -6.68
C ALA A 374 7.55 21.59 -7.54
N VAL A 375 6.96 22.73 -7.19
CA VAL A 375 7.16 24.02 -7.86
C VAL A 375 8.62 24.48 -7.76
N ALA A 376 9.19 24.43 -6.55
CA ALA A 376 10.57 24.80 -6.31
C ALA A 376 11.53 23.94 -7.15
N MET A 377 11.39 22.62 -7.15
CA MET A 377 12.24 21.74 -7.96
C MET A 377 12.07 22.00 -9.47
N ALA A 378 10.86 22.23 -9.95
CA ALA A 378 10.63 22.52 -11.36
C ALA A 378 11.33 23.82 -11.78
N ALA A 379 11.24 24.88 -10.96
CA ALA A 379 11.93 26.14 -11.19
C ALA A 379 13.46 26.05 -11.00
N VAL A 380 13.94 25.15 -10.12
CA VAL A 380 15.38 24.85 -9.99
C VAL A 380 15.93 24.14 -11.23
N ILE A 381 15.16 23.24 -11.83
CA ILE A 381 15.56 22.56 -13.07
C ILE A 381 15.52 23.50 -14.28
N ASP A 382 14.52 24.37 -14.33
CA ASP A 382 14.29 25.28 -15.44
C ASP A 382 13.62 26.58 -14.93
N HIS A 383 14.43 27.59 -14.55
CA HIS A 383 13.92 28.84 -14.01
C HIS A 383 13.04 29.61 -15.00
N THR A 384 13.17 29.34 -16.31
CA THR A 384 12.41 30.06 -17.37
C THR A 384 10.91 29.70 -17.34
N ILE A 385 10.51 28.62 -16.63
CA ILE A 385 9.09 28.26 -16.51
C ILE A 385 8.36 28.95 -15.35
N ALA A 386 9.07 29.68 -14.49
CA ALA A 386 8.50 30.31 -13.29
C ALA A 386 7.20 31.09 -13.55
N GLU A 387 7.19 31.93 -14.61
CA GLU A 387 6.01 32.72 -15.02
C GLU A 387 4.84 31.85 -15.54
N ARG A 388 5.12 30.63 -15.98
CA ARG A 388 4.12 29.70 -16.56
C ARG A 388 3.53 28.75 -15.56
N ILE A 389 4.19 28.53 -14.41
CA ILE A 389 3.73 27.63 -13.34
C ILE A 389 2.31 28.00 -12.87
N PRO A 390 1.99 29.29 -12.59
CA PRO A 390 0.65 29.68 -12.16
C PRO A 390 -0.48 29.38 -13.16
N LEU A 391 -0.13 29.17 -14.43
CA LEU A 391 -1.10 28.87 -15.48
C LEU A 391 -1.53 27.39 -15.51
N VAL A 392 -0.75 26.50 -14.91
CA VAL A 392 -1.00 25.05 -14.96
C VAL A 392 -1.36 24.46 -13.59
N THR A 393 -0.99 25.12 -12.50
CA THR A 393 -1.28 24.62 -11.15
C THR A 393 -2.78 24.58 -10.80
N PRO A 394 -3.66 25.47 -11.30
CA PRO A 394 -5.10 25.35 -11.08
C PRO A 394 -5.73 24.10 -11.70
N ASP A 395 -5.11 23.54 -12.73
CA ASP A 395 -5.58 22.36 -13.45
C ASP A 395 -4.98 21.06 -12.92
N VAL A 396 -4.20 21.09 -11.82
CA VAL A 396 -3.60 19.89 -11.22
C VAL A 396 -4.66 18.90 -10.81
N GLU A 397 -4.62 17.71 -11.44
CA GLU A 397 -5.59 16.66 -11.16
C GLU A 397 -5.45 16.11 -9.73
N GLN A 398 -6.57 15.79 -9.12
CA GLN A 398 -6.61 15.13 -7.82
C GLN A 398 -6.00 13.73 -7.91
N VAL A 399 -5.16 13.39 -6.96
CA VAL A 399 -4.58 12.05 -6.88
C VAL A 399 -5.63 11.06 -6.38
N PRO A 400 -5.96 10.00 -7.15
CA PRO A 400 -6.94 9.02 -6.71
C PRO A 400 -6.63 8.43 -5.34
N HIS A 401 -7.65 8.35 -4.50
CA HIS A 401 -7.57 7.83 -3.12
C HIS A 401 -6.60 8.58 -2.18
N ARG A 402 -6.33 9.86 -2.45
CA ARG A 402 -5.53 10.75 -1.62
C ARG A 402 -6.33 12.01 -1.28
N LEU A 403 -7.25 11.88 -0.35
CA LEU A 403 -8.23 12.90 0.02
C LEU A 403 -8.99 13.42 -1.23
N GLN A 404 -9.27 12.49 -2.16
CA GLN A 404 -9.92 12.78 -3.42
C GLN A 404 -11.37 13.23 -3.18
N LYS A 405 -11.68 14.44 -3.62
CA LYS A 405 -13.03 15.00 -3.59
C LYS A 405 -13.86 14.38 -4.71
N ARG A 406 -15.01 13.80 -4.37
CA ARG A 406 -16.02 13.30 -5.32
C ARG A 406 -17.35 13.94 -4.97
N GLU A 407 -17.89 14.69 -5.88
CA GLU A 407 -19.15 15.39 -5.71
C GLU A 407 -20.13 15.00 -6.82
N SER A 408 -21.36 14.66 -6.43
CA SER A 408 -22.46 14.41 -7.35
C SER A 408 -23.62 15.32 -6.99
N PRO A 409 -24.35 15.88 -7.96
CA PRO A 409 -25.48 16.75 -7.68
C PRO A 409 -26.54 16.06 -6.81
N GLY A 410 -26.90 16.66 -5.68
CA GLY A 410 -27.90 16.14 -4.76
C GLY A 410 -27.45 15.00 -3.83
N GLU A 411 -26.16 14.66 -3.85
CA GLU A 411 -25.53 13.66 -2.96
C GLU A 411 -24.58 14.32 -1.98
N ALA A 412 -24.24 13.60 -0.90
CA ALA A 412 -23.24 14.00 0.06
C ALA A 412 -21.86 14.13 -0.63
N LEU A 413 -21.04 15.07 -0.16
CA LEU A 413 -19.64 15.17 -0.59
C LEU A 413 -18.87 13.96 -0.06
N VAL A 414 -18.21 13.22 -0.95
CA VAL A 414 -17.35 12.10 -0.58
C VAL A 414 -15.89 12.51 -0.67
N LEU A 415 -15.15 12.29 0.41
CA LEU A 415 -13.69 12.38 0.48
C LEU A 415 -13.11 10.96 0.52
N ASP A 416 -12.39 10.59 -0.53
CA ASP A 416 -11.77 9.29 -0.68
C ASP A 416 -10.28 9.37 -0.31
N ASP A 417 -9.92 8.94 0.89
CA ASP A 417 -8.55 8.81 1.39
C ASP A 417 -8.20 7.34 1.69
N ALA A 418 -8.65 6.46 0.81
CA ALA A 418 -8.63 5.02 1.02
C ALA A 418 -7.28 4.35 0.75
N TYR A 419 -6.24 5.06 0.27
CA TYR A 419 -5.03 4.39 -0.22
C TYR A 419 -4.15 3.79 0.89
N ASN A 420 -3.72 4.58 1.84
CA ASN A 420 -2.94 4.16 3.02
C ASN A 420 -2.77 5.35 3.98
N ALA A 421 -3.51 5.36 5.06
CA ALA A 421 -3.41 6.39 6.07
C ALA A 421 -2.38 5.99 7.15
N ASN A 422 -1.64 6.99 7.65
CA ASN A 422 -0.90 6.94 8.90
C ASN A 422 -1.61 7.81 9.95
N GLU A 423 -1.13 7.85 11.18
CA GLU A 423 -1.72 8.64 12.26
C GLU A 423 -1.95 10.11 11.85
N THR A 424 -0.92 10.77 11.30
CA THR A 424 -0.98 12.19 10.88
C THR A 424 -1.93 12.40 9.72
N GLY A 425 -1.82 11.59 8.65
CA GLY A 425 -2.70 11.67 7.48
C GLY A 425 -4.17 11.42 7.84
N PHE A 426 -4.43 10.44 8.69
CA PHE A 426 -5.77 10.16 9.19
C PHE A 426 -6.37 11.36 9.94
N ARG A 427 -5.61 11.96 10.87
CA ARG A 427 -6.05 13.15 11.62
C ARG A 427 -6.34 14.32 10.69
N ASN A 428 -5.48 14.58 9.73
CA ASN A 428 -5.67 15.66 8.76
C ASN A 428 -6.92 15.42 7.90
N ALA A 429 -7.16 14.19 7.44
CA ALA A 429 -8.36 13.86 6.67
C ALA A 429 -9.65 14.07 7.49
N VAL A 430 -9.67 13.67 8.76
CA VAL A 430 -10.81 13.89 9.66
C VAL A 430 -11.04 15.39 9.90
N ALA A 431 -9.98 16.17 10.11
CA ALA A 431 -10.08 17.62 10.29
C ALA A 431 -10.66 18.32 9.04
N VAL A 432 -10.18 17.95 7.84
CA VAL A 432 -10.69 18.48 6.57
C VAL A 432 -12.17 18.12 6.38
N ALA A 433 -12.55 16.88 6.65
CA ALA A 433 -13.96 16.45 6.56
C ALA A 433 -14.87 17.24 7.51
N ALA A 434 -14.44 17.47 8.74
CA ALA A 434 -15.18 18.24 9.73
C ALA A 434 -15.34 19.71 9.31
N GLU A 435 -14.27 20.34 8.82
CA GLU A 435 -14.33 21.75 8.37
C GLU A 435 -15.25 21.92 7.16
N LEU A 436 -15.15 21.03 6.17
CA LEU A 436 -16.03 21.06 5.00
C LEU A 436 -17.50 20.78 5.36
N ALA A 437 -17.76 19.86 6.29
CA ALA A 437 -19.10 19.60 6.78
C ALA A 437 -19.70 20.83 7.46
N LYS A 438 -18.91 21.53 8.29
CA LYS A 438 -19.31 22.78 8.93
C LYS A 438 -19.63 23.87 7.90
N GLN A 439 -18.81 24.04 6.87
CA GLN A 439 -19.03 25.03 5.80
C GLN A 439 -20.31 24.70 5.00
N ARG A 440 -20.64 23.42 4.81
CA ARG A 440 -21.86 22.96 4.11
C ARG A 440 -23.11 22.95 5.01
N GLY A 441 -22.97 23.14 6.32
CA GLY A 441 -24.05 23.02 7.29
C GLY A 441 -24.55 21.60 7.50
N GLY A 442 -23.72 20.60 7.18
CA GLY A 442 -23.99 19.17 7.28
C GLY A 442 -23.18 18.47 8.38
N ARG A 443 -23.14 17.15 8.34
CA ARG A 443 -22.45 16.27 9.30
C ARG A 443 -21.16 15.74 8.70
N ALA A 444 -20.12 15.61 9.54
CA ALA A 444 -18.90 14.88 9.20
C ALA A 444 -19.08 13.39 9.52
N ILE A 445 -19.06 12.54 8.51
CA ILE A 445 -19.26 11.09 8.61
C ILE A 445 -17.94 10.38 8.28
N LEU A 446 -17.37 9.67 9.24
CA LEU A 446 -16.14 8.91 9.08
C LEU A 446 -16.43 7.42 8.89
N VAL A 447 -15.86 6.82 7.85
CA VAL A 447 -15.89 5.37 7.61
C VAL A 447 -14.45 4.85 7.59
N THR A 448 -14.09 3.97 8.53
CA THR A 448 -12.69 3.54 8.65
C THR A 448 -12.52 2.13 9.24
N PRO A 449 -11.55 1.35 8.77
CA PRO A 449 -11.04 0.14 9.42
C PRO A 449 -9.83 0.45 10.33
N GLY A 450 -9.51 1.74 10.56
CA GLY A 450 -8.32 2.21 11.26
C GLY A 450 -7.05 2.21 10.40
N VAL A 451 -5.90 2.27 11.04
CA VAL A 451 -4.57 2.38 10.42
C VAL A 451 -3.83 1.04 10.48
N ALA A 452 -2.99 0.75 9.48
CA ALA A 452 -2.18 -0.46 9.40
C ALA A 452 -0.72 -0.23 9.81
N GLU A 453 0.05 -1.32 9.94
CA GLU A 453 1.51 -1.34 10.12
C GLU A 453 2.04 -0.61 11.38
N LEU A 454 1.24 -0.56 12.44
CA LEU A 454 1.58 0.13 13.70
C LEU A 454 2.36 -0.75 14.72
N GLY A 455 2.47 -2.05 14.49
CA GLY A 455 3.18 -2.97 15.39
C GLY A 455 2.65 -2.93 16.83
N MET A 456 3.54 -2.75 17.82
CA MET A 456 3.18 -2.67 19.24
C MET A 456 2.39 -1.40 19.62
N GLU A 457 2.45 -0.36 18.80
CA GLU A 457 1.76 0.91 19.01
C GLU A 457 0.28 0.88 18.58
N HIS A 458 -0.18 -0.26 18.04
CA HIS A 458 -1.50 -0.41 17.44
C HIS A 458 -2.62 0.12 18.33
N ASP A 459 -2.74 -0.38 19.55
CA ASP A 459 -3.83 -0.01 20.44
C ASP A 459 -3.71 1.42 20.95
N ARG A 460 -2.49 1.89 21.24
CA ARG A 460 -2.23 3.26 21.68
C ARG A 460 -2.61 4.28 20.62
N VAL A 461 -2.21 4.05 19.38
CA VAL A 461 -2.51 4.95 18.27
C VAL A 461 -4.00 4.94 17.97
N HIS A 462 -4.65 3.77 17.93
CA HIS A 462 -6.09 3.68 17.69
C HIS A 462 -6.92 4.35 18.79
N ALA A 463 -6.52 4.25 20.06
CA ALA A 463 -7.19 4.96 21.14
C ALA A 463 -7.12 6.49 20.94
N LYS A 464 -5.94 7.04 20.61
CA LYS A 464 -5.76 8.47 20.31
C LYS A 464 -6.57 8.93 19.10
N LEU A 465 -6.62 8.10 18.03
CA LEU A 465 -7.41 8.41 16.86
C LEU A 465 -8.91 8.38 17.14
N GLY A 466 -9.37 7.46 18.01
CA GLY A 466 -10.75 7.41 18.47
C GLY A 466 -11.15 8.65 19.27
N GLU A 467 -10.30 9.07 20.23
CA GLU A 467 -10.49 10.30 21.00
C GLU A 467 -10.54 11.53 20.07
N TYR A 468 -9.59 11.65 19.16
CA TYR A 468 -9.55 12.74 18.18
C TYR A 468 -10.78 12.79 17.28
N SER A 469 -11.20 11.63 16.75
CA SER A 469 -12.39 11.53 15.89
C SER A 469 -13.68 11.84 16.62
N ALA A 470 -13.79 11.51 17.90
CA ALA A 470 -14.96 11.85 18.72
C ALA A 470 -15.19 13.36 18.82
N GLY A 471 -14.12 14.15 18.78
CA GLY A 471 -14.19 15.63 18.82
C GLY A 471 -14.65 16.27 17.51
N LEU A 472 -14.52 15.59 16.37
CA LEU A 472 -14.67 16.19 15.05
C LEU A 472 -15.72 15.51 14.17
N ALA A 473 -15.82 14.19 14.20
CA ALA A 473 -16.80 13.45 13.40
C ALA A 473 -18.15 13.40 14.12
N ASP A 474 -19.24 13.61 13.41
CA ASP A 474 -20.61 13.49 13.95
C ASP A 474 -21.08 12.04 14.00
N ILE A 475 -20.71 11.26 12.97
CA ILE A 475 -21.04 9.84 12.84
C ILE A 475 -19.78 9.08 12.47
N VAL A 476 -19.57 7.91 13.09
CA VAL A 476 -18.42 7.04 12.79
C VAL A 476 -18.89 5.63 12.48
N TYR A 477 -18.50 5.10 11.32
CA TYR A 477 -18.65 3.71 10.94
C TYR A 477 -17.30 3.00 11.12
N ALA A 478 -17.21 2.10 12.10
CA ALA A 478 -16.04 1.28 12.34
C ALA A 478 -16.15 -0.02 11.53
N VAL A 479 -15.30 -0.17 10.52
CA VAL A 479 -15.22 -1.37 9.69
C VAL A 479 -14.35 -2.41 10.39
N ASN A 480 -14.86 -3.64 10.55
CA ASN A 480 -14.20 -4.71 11.30
C ASN A 480 -13.75 -4.27 12.72
N PRO A 481 -14.68 -3.92 13.61
CA PRO A 481 -14.41 -3.29 14.90
C PRO A 481 -13.51 -4.12 15.82
N SER A 482 -13.51 -5.45 15.67
CA SER A 482 -12.64 -6.33 16.46
C SER A 482 -11.16 -6.08 16.26
N ARG A 483 -10.76 -5.49 15.12
CA ARG A 483 -9.38 -5.11 14.83
C ARG A 483 -8.99 -3.81 15.52
N ILE A 484 -9.93 -2.89 15.69
CA ILE A 484 -9.73 -1.54 16.21
C ILE A 484 -10.53 -1.30 17.49
N ALA A 485 -10.56 -2.30 18.38
CA ALA A 485 -11.34 -2.23 19.62
C ALA A 485 -10.96 -1.04 20.51
N SER A 486 -9.69 -0.65 20.57
CA SER A 486 -9.20 0.53 21.27
C SER A 486 -9.74 1.85 20.69
N PHE A 487 -9.93 1.93 19.37
CA PHE A 487 -10.55 3.07 18.70
C PHE A 487 -12.04 3.20 19.05
N THR A 488 -12.81 2.10 18.94
CA THR A 488 -14.25 2.10 19.24
C THR A 488 -14.51 2.34 20.73
N ALA A 489 -13.66 1.81 21.62
CA ALA A 489 -13.74 2.08 23.05
C ALA A 489 -13.50 3.56 23.38
N ALA A 490 -12.50 4.19 22.76
CA ALA A 490 -12.22 5.61 22.95
C ALA A 490 -13.37 6.50 22.43
N LEU A 491 -13.98 6.17 21.29
CA LEU A 491 -15.18 6.85 20.80
C LEU A 491 -16.34 6.76 21.81
N ALA A 492 -16.62 5.56 22.32
CA ALA A 492 -17.69 5.34 23.28
C ALA A 492 -17.45 6.09 24.61
N GLN A 493 -16.21 6.12 25.12
CA GLN A 493 -15.82 6.88 26.30
C GLN A 493 -16.03 8.40 26.14
N ASN A 494 -15.93 8.91 24.91
CA ASN A 494 -16.20 10.31 24.57
C ASN A 494 -17.65 10.55 24.11
N GLY A 495 -18.58 9.64 24.41
CA GLY A 495 -20.02 9.80 24.16
C GLY A 495 -20.44 9.63 22.69
N LYS A 496 -19.57 9.11 21.81
CA LYS A 496 -19.85 8.88 20.39
C LYS A 496 -19.59 7.40 20.00
N PRO A 497 -20.49 6.47 20.37
CA PRO A 497 -20.32 5.07 19.98
C PRO A 497 -20.34 4.93 18.45
N ALA A 498 -19.44 4.12 17.90
CA ALA A 498 -19.38 3.87 16.47
C ALA A 498 -20.49 2.92 16.00
N HIS A 499 -20.97 3.10 14.77
CA HIS A 499 -21.74 2.10 14.05
C HIS A 499 -20.79 0.99 13.58
N GLU A 500 -20.95 -0.21 14.11
CA GLU A 500 -20.10 -1.34 13.80
C GLU A 500 -20.58 -2.04 12.52
N VAL A 501 -19.72 -2.18 11.53
CA VAL A 501 -20.02 -2.84 10.25
C VAL A 501 -18.94 -3.86 9.88
N ALA A 502 -19.35 -4.91 9.16
CA ALA A 502 -18.41 -5.95 8.75
C ALA A 502 -17.53 -5.53 7.56
N SER A 503 -18.04 -4.65 6.69
CA SER A 503 -17.35 -4.24 5.47
C SER A 503 -17.66 -2.79 5.06
N PHE A 504 -16.83 -2.23 4.18
CA PHE A 504 -17.13 -0.95 3.51
C PHE A 504 -18.42 -0.99 2.68
N ALA A 505 -18.78 -2.16 2.14
CA ALA A 505 -20.03 -2.31 1.40
C ALA A 505 -21.24 -2.11 2.31
N ASP A 506 -21.18 -2.64 3.54
CA ASP A 506 -22.25 -2.47 4.53
C ASP A 506 -22.38 -1.00 4.96
N ALA A 507 -21.25 -0.33 5.22
CA ALA A 507 -21.26 1.12 5.51
C ALA A 507 -21.86 1.92 4.36
N ARG A 508 -21.44 1.65 3.11
CA ARG A 508 -21.99 2.33 1.93
C ARG A 508 -23.50 2.10 1.75
N ASN A 509 -23.98 0.90 2.02
CA ASN A 509 -25.41 0.60 1.91
C ASN A 509 -26.22 1.34 3.00
N ALA A 510 -25.73 1.43 4.23
CA ALA A 510 -26.34 2.22 5.29
C ALA A 510 -26.38 3.72 4.91
N LEU A 511 -25.27 4.26 4.42
CA LEU A 511 -25.14 5.68 4.06
C LEU A 511 -26.00 6.10 2.87
N LYS A 512 -26.36 5.19 1.95
CA LYS A 512 -27.30 5.51 0.86
C LYS A 512 -28.66 6.01 1.32
N THR A 513 -29.10 5.60 2.50
CA THR A 513 -30.39 5.99 3.07
C THR A 513 -30.28 7.04 4.17
N GLU A 514 -29.10 7.20 4.76
CA GLU A 514 -28.87 8.05 5.92
C GLU A 514 -28.22 9.40 5.59
N ALA A 515 -27.32 9.42 4.59
CA ALA A 515 -26.57 10.61 4.23
C ALA A 515 -27.45 11.65 3.52
N LYS A 516 -27.22 12.93 3.85
CA LYS A 516 -27.89 14.08 3.26
C LYS A 516 -26.94 14.82 2.31
N PRO A 517 -27.46 15.63 1.37
CA PRO A 517 -26.62 16.37 0.42
C PRO A 517 -25.60 17.30 1.07
N GLU A 518 -25.89 17.82 2.26
CA GLU A 518 -25.02 18.71 3.01
C GLU A 518 -23.90 17.97 3.72
N ASP A 519 -24.02 16.64 3.94
CA ASP A 519 -23.06 15.83 4.68
C ASP A 519 -21.73 15.65 3.91
N VAL A 520 -20.67 15.41 4.66
CA VAL A 520 -19.36 15.04 4.13
C VAL A 520 -19.00 13.65 4.64
N ILE A 521 -18.77 12.72 3.71
CA ILE A 521 -18.40 11.33 4.02
C ILE A 521 -16.92 11.12 3.73
N LEU A 522 -16.14 10.84 4.76
CA LEU A 522 -14.73 10.48 4.64
C LEU A 522 -14.55 8.96 4.68
N TYR A 523 -14.04 8.39 3.61
CA TYR A 523 -13.51 7.01 3.60
C TYR A 523 -12.02 7.07 3.91
N ALA A 524 -11.65 6.80 5.16
CA ALA A 524 -10.27 6.84 5.62
C ALA A 524 -9.68 5.43 5.69
N ASN A 525 -8.66 5.20 4.88
CA ASN A 525 -7.92 3.96 4.70
C ASN A 525 -8.76 2.82 4.09
N ASP A 526 -8.13 1.95 3.29
CA ASP A 526 -8.68 0.69 2.80
C ASP A 526 -7.64 -0.41 3.02
N LEU A 527 -7.96 -1.37 3.87
CA LEU A 527 -7.03 -2.43 4.22
C LEU A 527 -7.05 -3.55 3.16
N PRO A 528 -5.89 -4.19 2.87
CA PRO A 528 -5.86 -5.39 2.05
C PRO A 528 -6.68 -6.53 2.67
N ASP A 529 -7.21 -7.43 1.84
CA ASP A 529 -8.02 -8.60 2.24
C ASP A 529 -7.46 -9.35 3.45
N LEU A 530 -6.14 -9.45 3.51
CA LEU A 530 -5.42 -10.15 4.59
C LEU A 530 -5.61 -9.52 5.97
N LEU A 531 -5.94 -8.24 6.04
CA LEU A 531 -6.10 -7.48 7.29
C LEU A 531 -7.57 -7.22 7.65
N GLU A 532 -8.50 -7.40 6.69
CA GLU A 532 -9.93 -7.12 6.94
C GLU A 532 -10.68 -8.26 7.61
N GLU A 533 -10.42 -9.51 7.24
CA GLU A 533 -11.19 -10.65 7.74
C GLU A 533 -10.30 -11.69 8.45
N LYS A 534 -10.74 -12.12 9.64
CA LYS A 534 -10.33 -13.42 10.21
C LYS A 534 -11.04 -14.52 9.43
N ARG A 535 -10.46 -14.96 8.33
CA ARG A 535 -11.05 -15.95 7.47
C ARG A 535 -10.68 -17.35 7.96
N LEU A 536 -11.68 -18.15 8.34
CA LEU A 536 -11.49 -19.58 8.55
C LEU A 536 -11.53 -20.28 7.19
N LEU A 537 -10.41 -20.84 6.76
CA LEU A 537 -10.32 -21.71 5.59
C LEU A 537 -10.91 -23.09 5.85
#